data_847bbdaae915054d8b9b7bbaa90a15c7
#
_entry.id   847bbdaae915054d8b9b7bbaa90a15c7
#
_cell.length_a   1.000
_cell.length_b   1.000
_cell.length_c   1.000
_cell.angle_alpha   90.00
_cell.angle_beta   90.00
_cell.angle_gamma   90.00
#
_symmetry.space_group_name_H-M   'P 1'
#
loop_
_entity.id
_entity.type
_entity.pdbx_description
1 polymer ?
#
loop_
_entity_poly.entity_id
_entity_poly.type
_entity_poly.pdbx_seq_one_letter_code
_entity_poly.pdbx_strand_id
1 'polypeptide(L)'
;RFQITVKGSANHAGTTPMSMRCDALVAASQVVLAINQIGNTPGQQVATVGKMSVKPNAANVVPGWVEMSLDIRDLSSLHIDSLLSQLRTHLEEIAVATNTQIRLNPCLHNEPALAEPYIQKAIAISCEQLDLSYTYLPSRASHDAQEMAQITDMGMIFVPSEMGVSHDASEYTSPEQCTQGANILLQTLMRLGNVK
;
A
#
# COMPACT_ATOMS: atom_id res chain seq x y z
N ARG A 1 5.97 4.77 2.35
CA ARG A 1 5.08 5.16 3.48
C ARG A 1 5.32 6.59 3.88
N PHE A 2 4.27 7.28 4.29
CA PHE A 2 4.32 8.68 4.69
C PHE A 2 3.52 8.88 5.97
N GLN A 3 3.85 9.94 6.68
CA GLN A 3 3.07 10.50 7.77
C GLN A 3 2.45 11.82 7.30
N ILE A 4 1.15 11.94 7.47
CA ILE A 4 0.43 13.18 7.19
C ILE A 4 0.04 13.80 8.53
N THR A 5 0.35 15.08 8.68
CA THR A 5 0.00 15.87 9.86
C THR A 5 -0.90 17.00 9.42
N VAL A 6 -2.06 17.13 10.06
CA VAL A 6 -3.00 18.22 9.86
C VAL A 6 -3.05 19.05 11.13
N LYS A 7 -2.72 20.33 11.03
CA LYS A 7 -2.77 21.30 12.13
C LYS A 7 -3.87 22.31 11.89
N GLY A 8 -4.82 22.35 12.77
CA GLY A 8 -5.88 23.32 12.87
C GLY A 8 -5.80 24.10 14.19
N SER A 9 -6.96 24.44 14.76
CA SER A 9 -7.07 25.15 16.04
C SER A 9 -8.13 24.51 16.93
N ALA A 10 -7.71 23.98 18.07
CA ALA A 10 -8.65 23.44 19.07
C ALA A 10 -9.45 24.57 19.73
N ASN A 11 -10.76 24.38 19.85
CA ASN A 11 -11.63 25.34 20.50
C ASN A 11 -12.92 24.65 21.01
N HIS A 12 -13.73 25.36 21.81
CA HIS A 12 -14.98 24.82 22.32
C HIS A 12 -15.99 24.53 21.20
N ALA A 13 -16.49 23.31 21.11
CA ALA A 13 -17.35 22.90 20.01
C ALA A 13 -18.72 23.59 19.98
N GLY A 14 -19.26 24.01 21.14
CA GLY A 14 -20.56 24.65 21.21
C GLY A 14 -20.52 26.17 21.03
N THR A 15 -19.40 26.85 21.34
CA THR A 15 -19.29 28.31 21.29
C THR A 15 -18.51 28.84 20.10
N THR A 16 -17.80 28.00 19.35
CA THR A 16 -17.05 28.43 18.17
C THR A 16 -17.94 28.33 16.92
N PRO A 17 -18.29 29.47 16.29
CA PRO A 17 -19.06 29.47 15.05
C PRO A 17 -18.38 28.68 13.95
N MET A 18 -19.16 28.03 13.06
CA MET A 18 -18.62 27.20 11.98
C MET A 18 -17.64 27.96 11.08
N SER A 19 -17.92 29.23 10.77
CA SER A 19 -17.07 30.08 9.93
C SER A 19 -15.72 30.49 10.57
N MET A 20 -15.54 30.25 11.87
CA MET A 20 -14.29 30.56 12.59
C MET A 20 -13.46 29.32 12.90
N ARG A 21 -13.90 28.13 12.47
CA ARG A 21 -13.22 26.88 12.77
C ARG A 21 -12.07 26.61 11.81
N CYS A 22 -10.96 26.13 12.37
CA CYS A 22 -9.88 25.48 11.64
C CYS A 22 -9.82 24.02 12.13
N ASP A 23 -10.81 23.22 11.70
CA ASP A 23 -11.03 21.87 12.21
C ASP A 23 -10.10 20.87 11.52
N ALA A 24 -9.10 20.39 12.28
CA ALA A 24 -8.12 19.45 11.75
C ALA A 24 -8.74 18.10 11.38
N LEU A 25 -9.84 17.68 12.02
CA LEU A 25 -10.48 16.40 11.72
C LEU A 25 -11.31 16.47 10.43
N VAL A 26 -11.98 17.58 10.19
CA VAL A 26 -12.69 17.81 8.92
C VAL A 26 -11.71 17.83 7.75
N ALA A 27 -10.59 18.55 7.88
CA ALA A 27 -9.53 18.56 6.88
C ALA A 27 -8.93 17.14 6.67
N ALA A 28 -8.62 16.44 7.76
CA ALA A 28 -8.10 15.07 7.72
C ALA A 28 -9.08 14.10 7.02
N SER A 29 -10.37 14.25 7.24
CA SER A 29 -11.39 13.42 6.57
C SER A 29 -11.41 13.65 5.05
N GLN A 30 -11.24 14.89 4.60
CA GLN A 30 -11.11 15.22 3.17
C GLN A 30 -9.81 14.63 2.59
N VAL A 31 -8.71 14.66 3.35
CA VAL A 31 -7.44 14.01 2.95
C VAL A 31 -7.62 12.50 2.78
N VAL A 32 -8.33 11.82 3.68
CA VAL A 32 -8.63 10.39 3.55
C VAL A 32 -9.42 10.11 2.26
N LEU A 33 -10.42 10.94 1.95
CA LEU A 33 -11.21 10.78 0.71
C LEU A 33 -10.36 11.04 -0.54
N ALA A 34 -9.47 12.04 -0.54
CA ALA A 34 -8.56 12.30 -1.64
C ALA A 34 -7.58 11.13 -1.86
N ILE A 35 -7.03 10.55 -0.79
CA ILE A 35 -6.18 9.36 -0.87
C ILE A 35 -6.95 8.16 -1.42
N ASN A 36 -8.18 7.95 -0.96
CA ASN A 36 -9.04 6.87 -1.47
C ASN A 36 -9.35 7.07 -2.97
N GLN A 37 -9.63 8.30 -3.39
CA GLN A 37 -9.86 8.62 -4.80
C GLN A 37 -8.62 8.30 -5.66
N ILE A 38 -7.43 8.69 -5.23
CA ILE A 38 -6.16 8.38 -5.92
C ILE A 38 -5.96 6.86 -6.02
N GLY A 39 -6.21 6.12 -4.94
CA GLY A 39 -6.11 4.66 -4.94
C GLY A 39 -7.09 3.97 -5.89
N ASN A 40 -8.22 4.60 -6.19
CA ASN A 40 -9.26 4.08 -7.10
C ASN A 40 -9.15 4.58 -8.55
N THR A 41 -8.13 5.36 -8.91
CA THR A 41 -7.87 5.68 -10.32
C THR A 41 -7.45 4.42 -11.08
N PRO A 42 -7.69 4.35 -12.41
CA PRO A 42 -7.26 3.20 -13.20
C PRO A 42 -5.75 2.96 -13.05
N GLY A 43 -5.36 1.74 -12.70
CA GLY A 43 -3.95 1.39 -12.47
C GLY A 43 -3.81 0.16 -11.57
N GLN A 44 -2.60 -0.07 -11.10
CA GLN A 44 -2.28 -1.18 -10.18
C GLN A 44 -1.89 -0.69 -8.77
N GLN A 45 -1.97 0.60 -8.53
CA GLN A 45 -1.65 1.22 -7.24
C GLN A 45 -2.64 0.82 -6.15
N VAL A 46 -2.16 0.87 -4.93
CA VAL A 46 -2.99 0.87 -3.72
C VAL A 46 -2.58 2.02 -2.82
N ALA A 47 -3.54 2.66 -2.16
CA ALA A 47 -3.29 3.75 -1.22
C ALA A 47 -4.21 3.61 -0.01
N THR A 48 -3.64 3.62 1.20
CA THR A 48 -4.37 3.31 2.42
C THR A 48 -3.97 4.24 3.55
N VAL A 49 -4.96 4.79 4.25
CA VAL A 49 -4.78 5.40 5.58
C VAL A 49 -5.12 4.33 6.62
N GLY A 50 -4.08 3.71 7.18
CA GLY A 50 -4.25 2.59 8.12
C GLY A 50 -4.25 3.00 9.60
N LYS A 51 -3.84 4.24 9.92
CA LYS A 51 -3.76 4.74 11.29
C LYS A 51 -4.14 6.22 11.32
N MET A 52 -4.90 6.60 12.32
CA MET A 52 -5.25 8.01 12.58
C MET A 52 -5.26 8.29 14.09
N SER A 53 -4.70 9.42 14.48
CA SER A 53 -4.71 9.92 15.85
C SER A 53 -5.22 11.36 15.86
N VAL A 54 -6.16 11.67 16.75
CA VAL A 54 -6.83 12.96 16.85
C VAL A 54 -6.52 13.59 18.22
N LYS A 55 -6.26 14.90 18.25
CA LYS A 55 -6.07 15.64 19.53
C LYS A 55 -6.93 16.89 19.54
N PRO A 56 -7.57 17.18 20.69
CA PRO A 56 -7.47 16.48 21.99
C PRO A 56 -8.32 15.21 22.09
N ASN A 57 -9.11 14.85 21.06
CA ASN A 57 -10.00 13.66 21.05
C ASN A 57 -11.07 13.74 22.16
N ALA A 58 -11.72 14.88 22.27
CA ALA A 58 -12.80 15.18 23.22
C ALA A 58 -14.07 15.61 22.48
N ALA A 59 -15.22 15.06 22.87
CA ALA A 59 -16.49 15.25 22.15
C ALA A 59 -16.98 16.72 22.09
N ASN A 60 -16.55 17.56 23.01
CA ASN A 60 -16.94 18.97 23.10
C ASN A 60 -15.85 19.96 22.66
N VAL A 61 -14.81 19.49 21.96
CA VAL A 61 -13.68 20.29 21.48
C VAL A 61 -13.49 20.10 19.99
N VAL A 62 -13.41 21.18 19.21
CA VAL A 62 -12.98 21.17 17.81
C VAL A 62 -11.56 20.62 17.73
N PRO A 63 -11.26 19.57 16.98
CA PRO A 63 -9.92 19.02 16.90
C PRO A 63 -8.90 19.99 16.31
N GLY A 64 -7.78 20.16 17.02
CA GLY A 64 -6.70 21.05 16.59
C GLY A 64 -5.53 20.33 15.92
N TRP A 65 -5.47 18.99 16.00
CA TRP A 65 -4.39 18.21 15.45
C TRP A 65 -4.85 16.81 15.06
N VAL A 66 -4.48 16.41 13.85
CA VAL A 66 -4.62 15.03 13.39
C VAL A 66 -3.32 14.54 12.78
N GLU A 67 -2.95 13.31 13.10
CA GLU A 67 -1.84 12.60 12.51
C GLU A 67 -2.34 11.29 11.92
N MET A 68 -1.93 10.98 10.68
CA MET A 68 -2.32 9.76 9.99
C MET A 68 -1.17 9.17 9.18
N SER A 69 -1.20 7.85 8.98
CA SER A 69 -0.28 7.16 8.08
C SER A 69 -0.85 7.12 6.67
N LEU A 70 0.02 7.21 5.67
CA LEU A 70 -0.27 6.84 4.28
C LEU A 70 0.67 5.71 3.86
N ASP A 71 0.11 4.61 3.43
CA ASP A 71 0.80 3.53 2.71
C ASP A 71 0.34 3.60 1.25
N ILE A 72 1.27 3.88 0.34
CA ILE A 72 1.04 3.89 -1.10
C ILE A 72 2.02 2.93 -1.76
N ARG A 73 1.53 2.10 -2.68
CA ARG A 73 2.32 1.07 -3.36
C ARG A 73 1.91 0.95 -4.82
N ASP A 74 2.90 0.72 -5.66
CA ASP A 74 2.77 0.41 -7.08
C ASP A 74 4.01 -0.37 -7.53
N LEU A 75 3.99 -0.95 -8.72
CA LEU A 75 5.14 -1.59 -9.36
C LEU A 75 6.07 -0.58 -10.05
N SER A 76 5.72 0.70 -10.11
CA SER A 76 6.46 1.77 -10.77
C SER A 76 6.70 2.93 -9.81
N SER A 77 7.98 3.23 -9.52
CA SER A 77 8.37 4.41 -8.73
C SER A 77 7.89 5.70 -9.38
N LEU A 78 8.00 5.82 -10.71
CA LEU A 78 7.54 7.00 -11.46
C LEU A 78 6.03 7.21 -11.32
N HIS A 79 5.27 6.12 -11.27
CA HIS A 79 3.84 6.23 -11.05
C HIS A 79 3.54 6.67 -9.60
N ILE A 80 4.23 6.12 -8.61
CA ILE A 80 4.13 6.57 -7.21
C ILE A 80 4.42 8.08 -7.10
N ASP A 81 5.48 8.57 -7.75
CA ASP A 81 5.82 10.00 -7.74
C ASP A 81 4.74 10.87 -8.36
N SER A 82 4.13 10.41 -9.46
CA SER A 82 2.99 11.08 -10.09
C SER A 82 1.79 11.16 -9.16
N LEU A 83 1.43 10.06 -8.49
CA LEU A 83 0.32 10.01 -7.52
C LEU A 83 0.60 10.91 -6.31
N LEU A 84 1.83 10.95 -5.83
CA LEU A 84 2.24 11.84 -4.74
C LEU A 84 2.17 13.32 -5.16
N SER A 85 2.49 13.64 -6.41
CA SER A 85 2.34 15.00 -6.94
C SER A 85 0.87 15.42 -6.96
N GLN A 86 -0.02 14.56 -7.45
CA GLN A 86 -1.47 14.79 -7.42
C GLN A 86 -1.99 14.97 -5.99
N LEU A 87 -1.55 14.09 -5.08
CA LEU A 87 -1.92 14.21 -3.67
C LEU A 87 -1.50 15.55 -3.07
N ARG A 88 -0.28 16.03 -3.34
CA ARG A 88 0.20 17.33 -2.83
C ARG A 88 -0.73 18.47 -3.26
N THR A 89 -1.17 18.49 -4.51
CA THR A 89 -2.15 19.47 -5.00
C THR A 89 -3.45 19.42 -4.18
N HIS A 90 -4.01 18.23 -3.97
CA HIS A 90 -5.21 18.09 -3.13
C HIS A 90 -4.98 18.53 -1.68
N LEU A 91 -3.82 18.22 -1.09
CA LEU A 91 -3.48 18.65 0.27
C LEU A 91 -3.43 20.18 0.38
N GLU A 92 -2.89 20.87 -0.61
CA GLU A 92 -2.84 22.34 -0.68
C GLU A 92 -4.25 22.92 -0.80
N GLU A 93 -5.09 22.40 -1.69
CA GLU A 93 -6.50 22.81 -1.86
C GLU A 93 -7.30 22.64 -0.56
N ILE A 94 -7.17 21.48 0.10
CA ILE A 94 -7.85 21.19 1.38
C ILE A 94 -7.35 22.13 2.47
N ALA A 95 -6.04 22.36 2.56
CA ALA A 95 -5.45 23.24 3.57
C ALA A 95 -6.01 24.67 3.44
N VAL A 96 -6.12 25.19 2.22
CA VAL A 96 -6.72 26.50 1.95
C VAL A 96 -8.21 26.52 2.31
N ALA A 97 -8.97 25.53 1.83
CA ALA A 97 -10.42 25.49 2.04
C ALA A 97 -10.84 25.34 3.52
N THR A 98 -10.00 24.69 4.34
CA THR A 98 -10.26 24.44 5.76
C THR A 98 -9.50 25.36 6.70
N ASN A 99 -8.71 26.29 6.16
CA ASN A 99 -7.79 27.16 6.91
C ASN A 99 -6.91 26.38 7.90
N THR A 100 -6.35 25.25 7.41
CA THR A 100 -5.45 24.36 8.18
C THR A 100 -4.06 24.31 7.56
N GLN A 101 -3.11 23.70 8.26
CA GLN A 101 -1.79 23.39 7.71
C GLN A 101 -1.65 21.89 7.57
N ILE A 102 -1.31 21.41 6.38
CA ILE A 102 -1.13 19.98 6.10
C ILE A 102 0.33 19.74 5.67
N ARG A 103 0.95 18.71 6.26
CA ARG A 103 2.32 18.29 5.92
C ARG A 103 2.34 16.82 5.58
N LEU A 104 3.04 16.49 4.49
CA LEU A 104 3.30 15.12 4.04
C LEU A 104 4.79 14.85 4.23
N ASN A 105 5.14 13.97 5.17
CA ASN A 105 6.52 13.62 5.51
C ASN A 105 6.81 12.16 5.11
N PRO A 106 7.89 11.88 4.38
CA PRO A 106 8.27 10.50 4.10
C PRO A 106 8.74 9.81 5.39
N CYS A 107 8.35 8.54 5.59
CA CYS A 107 8.77 7.72 6.72
C CYS A 107 9.58 6.50 6.29
N LEU A 108 9.20 5.89 5.17
CA LEU A 108 9.87 4.72 4.61
C LEU A 108 9.74 4.78 3.08
N HIS A 109 10.85 4.60 2.41
CA HIS A 109 10.91 4.49 0.96
C HIS A 109 11.63 3.20 0.59
N ASN A 110 10.94 2.32 -0.12
CA ASN A 110 11.49 1.11 -0.73
C ASN A 110 11.14 1.16 -2.21
N GLU A 111 12.12 0.94 -3.05
CA GLU A 111 11.89 0.82 -4.50
C GLU A 111 11.11 -0.44 -4.81
N PRO A 112 10.19 -0.42 -5.79
CA PRO A 112 9.56 -1.62 -6.30
C PRO A 112 10.62 -2.59 -6.85
N ALA A 113 10.51 -3.86 -6.49
CA ALA A 113 11.33 -4.93 -7.03
C ALA A 113 10.49 -5.77 -7.97
N LEU A 114 10.85 -5.79 -9.25
CA LEU A 114 10.16 -6.59 -10.26
C LEU A 114 10.78 -7.99 -10.33
N ALA A 115 9.94 -9.00 -10.45
CA ALA A 115 10.40 -10.36 -10.71
C ALA A 115 11.01 -10.44 -12.12
N GLU A 116 12.16 -11.09 -12.24
CA GLU A 116 12.88 -11.21 -13.51
C GLU A 116 12.10 -12.04 -14.55
N PRO A 117 12.00 -11.58 -15.80
CA PRO A 117 11.21 -12.26 -16.82
C PRO A 117 11.64 -13.71 -17.08
N TYR A 118 12.93 -14.01 -17.01
CA TYR A 118 13.41 -15.39 -17.23
C TYR A 118 13.04 -16.31 -16.07
N ILE A 119 12.99 -15.81 -14.84
CA ILE A 119 12.53 -16.57 -13.67
C ILE A 119 11.02 -16.79 -13.75
N GLN A 120 10.24 -15.76 -14.10
CA GLN A 120 8.80 -15.90 -14.34
C GLN A 120 8.52 -16.97 -15.42
N LYS A 121 9.28 -16.95 -16.51
CA LYS A 121 9.18 -17.97 -17.58
C LYS A 121 9.53 -19.36 -17.08
N ALA A 122 10.56 -19.50 -16.25
CA ALA A 122 10.93 -20.79 -15.67
C ALA A 122 9.82 -21.36 -14.78
N ILE A 123 9.18 -20.50 -13.98
CA ILE A 123 8.01 -20.87 -13.15
C ILE A 123 6.84 -21.30 -14.04
N ALA A 124 6.50 -20.53 -15.07
CA ALA A 124 5.42 -20.84 -16.00
C ALA A 124 5.61 -22.20 -16.67
N ILE A 125 6.82 -22.49 -17.19
CA ILE A 125 7.12 -23.78 -17.79
C ILE A 125 7.04 -24.92 -16.75
N SER A 126 7.43 -24.68 -15.50
CA SER A 126 7.30 -25.67 -14.42
C SER A 126 5.84 -25.98 -14.10
N CYS A 127 4.96 -24.99 -14.12
CA CYS A 127 3.50 -25.18 -13.99
C CYS A 127 2.95 -26.02 -15.14
N GLU A 128 3.30 -25.68 -16.40
CA GLU A 128 2.86 -26.41 -17.60
C GLU A 128 3.30 -27.88 -17.56
N GLN A 129 4.54 -28.17 -17.13
CA GLN A 129 5.05 -29.53 -17.00
C GLN A 129 4.35 -30.38 -15.93
N LEU A 130 3.78 -29.70 -14.92
CA LEU A 130 3.01 -30.34 -13.84
C LEU A 130 1.50 -30.33 -14.12
N ASP A 131 1.09 -29.91 -15.33
CA ASP A 131 -0.33 -29.75 -15.72
C ASP A 131 -1.12 -28.86 -14.72
N LEU A 132 -0.49 -27.79 -14.24
CA LEU A 132 -1.07 -26.84 -13.30
C LEU A 132 -1.35 -25.51 -13.99
N SER A 133 -2.55 -24.97 -13.76
CA SER A 133 -2.90 -23.62 -14.20
C SER A 133 -2.17 -22.56 -13.38
N TYR A 134 -1.81 -21.44 -14.02
CA TYR A 134 -1.17 -20.31 -13.36
C TYR A 134 -1.65 -18.97 -13.92
N THR A 135 -1.40 -17.92 -13.18
CA THR A 135 -1.63 -16.54 -13.62
C THR A 135 -0.54 -15.63 -13.10
N TYR A 136 -0.29 -14.54 -13.82
CA TYR A 136 0.59 -13.46 -13.34
C TYR A 136 -0.22 -12.47 -12.53
N LEU A 137 0.31 -12.08 -11.38
CA LEU A 137 -0.32 -11.07 -10.53
C LEU A 137 0.75 -10.22 -9.83
N PRO A 138 0.46 -8.94 -9.58
CA PRO A 138 1.36 -8.11 -8.80
C PRO A 138 1.22 -8.43 -7.31
N SER A 139 2.34 -8.68 -6.62
CA SER A 139 2.37 -8.57 -5.17
C SER A 139 2.66 -7.13 -4.78
N ARG A 140 1.82 -6.56 -3.93
CA ARG A 140 2.05 -5.25 -3.33
C ARG A 140 2.43 -5.36 -1.85
N ALA A 141 2.61 -6.58 -1.35
CA ALA A 141 3.16 -6.83 -0.02
C ALA A 141 4.68 -6.65 -0.04
N SER A 142 5.25 -6.30 1.10
CA SER A 142 6.71 -6.34 1.28
C SER A 142 7.12 -7.79 1.56
N HIS A 143 8.20 -8.23 0.91
CA HIS A 143 8.76 -9.56 1.04
C HIS A 143 10.28 -9.48 1.22
N ASP A 144 10.89 -10.44 1.87
CA ASP A 144 12.35 -10.54 1.97
C ASP A 144 13.00 -10.62 0.57
N ALA A 145 12.29 -11.19 -0.40
CA ALA A 145 12.72 -11.19 -1.80
C ALA A 145 12.91 -9.78 -2.39
N GLN A 146 12.18 -8.76 -1.90
CA GLN A 146 12.38 -7.37 -2.31
C GLN A 146 13.74 -6.83 -1.86
N GLU A 147 14.18 -7.21 -0.68
CA GLU A 147 15.52 -6.83 -0.19
C GLU A 147 16.61 -7.60 -0.93
N MET A 148 16.38 -8.88 -1.21
CA MET A 148 17.32 -9.69 -2.01
C MET A 148 17.45 -9.20 -3.45
N ALA A 149 16.40 -8.64 -4.03
CA ALA A 149 16.42 -8.09 -5.38
C ALA A 149 17.41 -6.92 -5.57
N GLN A 150 17.93 -6.34 -4.49
CA GLN A 150 18.98 -5.33 -4.57
C GLN A 150 20.36 -5.91 -4.95
N ILE A 151 20.56 -7.21 -4.81
CA ILE A 151 21.85 -7.87 -5.02
C ILE A 151 21.75 -9.11 -5.95
N THR A 152 20.57 -9.58 -6.27
CA THR A 152 20.34 -10.75 -7.14
C THR A 152 18.98 -10.69 -7.81
N ASP A 153 18.85 -11.38 -8.93
CA ASP A 153 17.56 -11.58 -9.59
C ASP A 153 16.60 -12.37 -8.71
N MET A 154 15.32 -12.03 -8.74
CA MET A 154 14.31 -12.68 -7.95
C MET A 154 13.06 -13.03 -8.75
N GLY A 155 12.31 -14.02 -8.27
CA GLY A 155 10.97 -14.38 -8.68
C GLY A 155 10.19 -14.93 -7.50
N MET A 156 8.86 -15.00 -7.62
CA MET A 156 8.00 -15.45 -6.53
C MET A 156 6.91 -16.37 -7.05
N ILE A 157 6.59 -17.39 -6.25
CA ILE A 157 5.48 -18.32 -6.47
C ILE A 157 4.49 -18.09 -5.33
N PHE A 158 3.23 -17.87 -5.69
CA PHE A 158 2.12 -17.80 -4.74
C PHE A 158 1.27 -19.04 -4.88
N VAL A 159 0.77 -19.53 -3.75
CA VAL A 159 -0.25 -20.58 -3.70
C VAL A 159 -1.60 -19.94 -3.32
N PRO A 160 -2.75 -20.54 -3.72
CA PRO A 160 -4.05 -20.02 -3.34
C PRO A 160 -4.22 -19.97 -1.83
N SER A 161 -4.81 -18.86 -1.31
CA SER A 161 -5.36 -18.80 0.03
C SER A 161 -6.88 -18.81 -0.05
N GLU A 162 -7.54 -19.56 0.83
CA GLU A 162 -9.00 -19.67 0.84
C GLU A 162 -9.62 -18.28 1.03
N MET A 163 -10.60 -17.94 0.18
CA MET A 163 -11.23 -16.61 0.10
C MET A 163 -10.24 -15.43 -0.07
N GLY A 164 -8.97 -15.68 -0.39
CA GLY A 164 -7.93 -14.66 -0.48
C GLY A 164 -7.56 -14.02 0.86
N VAL A 165 -7.88 -14.68 1.97
CA VAL A 165 -7.60 -14.18 3.32
C VAL A 165 -6.11 -14.25 3.61
N SER A 166 -5.56 -13.16 4.20
CA SER A 166 -4.19 -13.10 4.71
C SER A 166 -4.13 -12.24 5.98
N HIS A 167 -3.18 -12.52 6.85
CA HIS A 167 -3.00 -11.88 8.17
C HIS A 167 -4.18 -12.07 9.13
N ASP A 168 -4.90 -13.19 9.02
CA ASP A 168 -6.01 -13.58 9.89
C ASP A 168 -5.88 -15.06 10.28
N ALA A 169 -6.47 -15.43 11.41
CA ALA A 169 -6.45 -16.81 11.91
C ALA A 169 -7.15 -17.82 10.98
N SER A 170 -7.98 -17.34 10.05
CA SER A 170 -8.65 -18.14 9.02
C SER A 170 -7.84 -18.28 7.72
N GLU A 171 -6.64 -17.72 7.64
CA GLU A 171 -5.75 -17.91 6.49
C GLU A 171 -5.42 -19.39 6.30
N TYR A 172 -5.77 -19.93 5.13
CA TYR A 172 -5.62 -21.36 4.88
C TYR A 172 -5.27 -21.65 3.42
N THR A 173 -4.31 -22.56 3.24
CA THR A 173 -3.97 -23.19 1.96
C THR A 173 -4.00 -24.71 2.15
N SER A 174 -4.63 -25.43 1.24
CA SER A 174 -4.74 -26.89 1.39
C SER A 174 -3.36 -27.57 1.29
N PRO A 175 -3.16 -28.75 1.93
CA PRO A 175 -1.93 -29.51 1.81
C PRO A 175 -1.55 -29.86 0.37
N GLU A 176 -2.56 -30.09 -0.48
CA GLU A 176 -2.40 -30.37 -1.91
C GLU A 176 -1.82 -29.15 -2.63
N GLN A 177 -2.36 -27.97 -2.40
CA GLN A 177 -1.89 -26.70 -2.99
C GLN A 177 -0.49 -26.34 -2.48
N CYS A 178 -0.19 -26.57 -1.20
CA CYS A 178 1.16 -26.43 -0.67
C CYS A 178 2.14 -27.37 -1.35
N THR A 179 1.75 -28.63 -1.56
CA THR A 179 2.58 -29.63 -2.27
C THR A 179 2.81 -29.23 -3.72
N GLN A 180 1.79 -28.73 -4.41
CA GLN A 180 1.93 -28.22 -5.77
C GLN A 180 2.91 -27.04 -5.83
N GLY A 181 2.78 -26.07 -4.93
CA GLY A 181 3.72 -24.95 -4.84
C GLY A 181 5.16 -25.38 -4.59
N ALA A 182 5.38 -26.36 -3.71
CA ALA A 182 6.71 -26.92 -3.44
C ALA A 182 7.30 -27.65 -4.65
N ASN A 183 6.47 -28.40 -5.40
CA ASN A 183 6.90 -29.09 -6.63
C ASN A 183 7.25 -28.08 -7.74
N ILE A 184 6.47 -26.99 -7.90
CA ILE A 184 6.79 -25.93 -8.85
C ILE A 184 8.13 -25.28 -8.47
N LEU A 185 8.34 -24.99 -7.19
CA LEU A 185 9.60 -24.42 -6.71
C LEU A 185 10.78 -25.34 -7.02
N LEU A 186 10.67 -26.63 -6.71
CA LEU A 186 11.71 -27.63 -7.00
C LEU A 186 12.04 -27.67 -8.50
N GLN A 187 11.03 -27.79 -9.37
CA GLN A 187 11.23 -27.83 -10.82
C GLN A 187 11.86 -26.54 -11.35
N THR A 188 11.43 -25.40 -10.82
CA THR A 188 11.99 -24.08 -11.19
C THR A 188 13.47 -23.98 -10.81
N LEU A 189 13.84 -24.38 -9.58
CA LEU A 189 15.23 -24.36 -9.13
C LEU A 189 16.12 -25.31 -9.96
N MET A 190 15.65 -26.51 -10.26
CA MET A 190 16.36 -27.45 -11.13
C MET A 190 16.57 -26.90 -12.55
N ARG A 191 15.58 -26.20 -13.09
CA ARG A 191 15.66 -25.57 -14.40
C ARG A 191 16.67 -24.42 -14.41
N LEU A 192 16.60 -23.54 -13.44
CA LEU A 192 17.51 -22.39 -13.32
C LEU A 192 18.96 -22.84 -13.04
N GLY A 193 19.15 -23.90 -12.25
CA GLY A 193 20.47 -24.46 -11.97
C GLY A 193 21.14 -25.14 -13.16
N ASN A 194 20.37 -25.57 -14.17
CA ASN A 194 20.87 -26.19 -15.39
C ASN A 194 21.13 -25.21 -16.54
N VAL A 195 20.82 -23.93 -16.37
CA VAL A 195 21.19 -22.88 -17.35
C VAL A 195 22.65 -22.52 -17.09
N LYS A 196 23.57 -23.15 -17.86
CA LYS A 196 24.98 -22.76 -17.95
C LYS A 196 25.17 -21.77 -19.09
#